data_b70f0c43c7eb3e7b4181db0624b2f3da
#
_entry.id   b70f0c43c7eb3e7b4181db0624b2f3da
#
_cell.length_a   1.000
_cell.length_b   1.000
_cell.length_c   1.000
_cell.angle_alpha   90.00
_cell.angle_beta   90.00
_cell.angle_gamma   90.00
#
_symmetry.space_group_name_H-M   'P 1'
#
loop_
_entity.id
_entity.type
_entity.pdbx_description
1 polymer ?
#
loop_
_entity_poly.entity_id
_entity_poly.type
_entity_poly.pdbx_seq_one_letter_code
_entity_poly.pdbx_strand_id
1 'polypeptide(L)'
;MKVIITGSSGMVGKGVLIQCLLDDRIDKVLLPNRQPINIKNEKIKEIIFSDLHDLNKYEKEFIGYDACFHCIGISVVGASKEYYKEVIYDITERFVDLVYLGNKNSVFNFITGEGTDSSEKGPIMWARIKGKAENYILNKGFKDSYMFRAGIIIPEKGIKSRTKIYNFFYLLMRPLYPLLRTLPFITTTTKLGDAMINTLFRTYKKKILNNFLINKISKIT
;
A
#
# COMPACT_ATOMS: atom_id res chain seq x y z
N MET A 1 17.53 3.93 2.83
CA MET A 1 16.43 3.34 3.63
C MET A 1 16.08 1.94 3.12
N LYS A 2 15.70 1.03 4.02
CA LYS A 2 15.24 -0.33 3.70
C LYS A 2 13.73 -0.39 3.87
N VAL A 3 13.01 -0.84 2.86
CA VAL A 3 11.54 -0.87 2.89
C VAL A 3 10.98 -2.24 2.61
N ILE A 4 9.81 -2.55 3.17
CA ILE A 4 9.02 -3.74 2.88
C ILE A 4 7.85 -3.29 2.01
N ILE A 5 7.55 -3.99 0.92
CA ILE A 5 6.38 -3.74 0.09
C ILE A 5 5.54 -5.02 0.03
N THR A 6 4.38 -5.02 0.67
CA THR A 6 3.43 -6.12 0.54
C THR A 6 2.48 -5.84 -0.63
N GLY A 7 1.98 -6.89 -1.27
CA GLY A 7 1.09 -6.74 -2.42
C GLY A 7 1.77 -6.14 -3.67
N SER A 8 3.09 -6.30 -3.80
CA SER A 8 3.92 -5.77 -4.90
C SER A 8 3.48 -6.20 -6.30
N SER A 9 2.75 -7.30 -6.44
CA SER A 9 2.18 -7.77 -7.70
C SER A 9 0.84 -7.11 -8.09
N GLY A 10 0.24 -6.32 -7.19
CA GLY A 10 -0.97 -5.52 -7.44
C GLY A 10 -0.67 -4.22 -8.16
N MET A 11 -1.72 -3.54 -8.66
CA MET A 11 -1.59 -2.27 -9.41
C MET A 11 -0.85 -1.20 -8.60
N VAL A 12 -1.27 -0.95 -7.36
CA VAL A 12 -0.64 0.06 -6.50
C VAL A 12 0.74 -0.39 -6.06
N GLY A 13 0.88 -1.64 -5.56
CA GLY A 13 2.17 -2.15 -5.10
C GLY A 13 3.25 -2.16 -6.19
N LYS A 14 2.89 -2.42 -7.45
CA LYS A 14 3.82 -2.27 -8.60
C LYS A 14 4.26 -0.82 -8.79
N GLY A 15 3.34 0.13 -8.67
CA GLY A 15 3.67 1.55 -8.77
C GLY A 15 4.64 1.98 -7.68
N VAL A 16 4.35 1.61 -6.43
CA VAL A 16 5.21 1.87 -5.28
C VAL A 16 6.59 1.22 -5.46
N LEU A 17 6.62 -0.05 -5.91
CA LEU A 17 7.88 -0.74 -6.19
C LEU A 17 8.72 -0.01 -7.23
N ILE A 18 8.14 0.39 -8.37
CA ILE A 18 8.86 1.11 -9.41
C ILE A 18 9.48 2.40 -8.85
N GLN A 19 8.74 3.15 -8.03
CA GLN A 19 9.28 4.38 -7.43
C GLN A 19 10.40 4.09 -6.44
N CYS A 20 10.28 3.05 -5.60
CA CYS A 20 11.36 2.64 -4.70
C CYS A 20 12.64 2.21 -5.44
N LEU A 21 12.51 1.57 -6.59
CA LEU A 21 13.67 1.17 -7.39
C LEU A 21 14.36 2.36 -8.07
N LEU A 22 13.61 3.42 -8.39
CA LEU A 22 14.11 4.64 -9.02
C LEU A 22 14.65 5.67 -8.01
N ASP A 23 14.29 5.57 -6.74
CA ASP A 23 14.69 6.53 -5.71
C ASP A 23 16.00 6.09 -5.05
N ASP A 24 17.04 6.91 -5.16
CA ASP A 24 18.37 6.61 -4.60
C ASP A 24 18.40 6.59 -3.07
N ARG A 25 17.38 7.15 -2.41
CA ARG A 25 17.22 7.11 -0.95
C ARG A 25 16.77 5.74 -0.43
N ILE A 26 16.34 4.85 -1.34
CA ILE A 26 15.91 3.47 -1.02
C ILE A 26 17.03 2.49 -1.43
N ASP A 27 17.62 1.83 -0.45
CA ASP A 27 18.75 0.91 -0.66
C ASP A 27 18.31 -0.54 -0.86
N LYS A 28 17.25 -0.95 -0.14
CA LYS A 28 16.74 -2.33 -0.16
C LYS A 28 15.21 -2.37 -0.11
N VAL A 29 14.65 -3.33 -0.85
CA VAL A 29 13.21 -3.59 -0.90
C VAL A 29 12.96 -5.07 -0.63
N LEU A 30 12.28 -5.38 0.47
CA LEU A 30 11.79 -6.72 0.76
C LEU A 30 10.40 -6.91 0.17
N LEU A 31 10.22 -7.98 -0.59
CA LEU A 31 8.95 -8.33 -1.22
C LEU A 31 8.44 -9.67 -0.67
N PRO A 32 7.58 -9.67 0.37
CA PRO A 32 6.90 -10.88 0.79
C PRO A 32 5.74 -11.17 -0.18
N ASN A 33 5.90 -12.20 -1.00
CA ASN A 33 4.97 -12.56 -2.07
C ASN A 33 4.53 -14.02 -2.00
N ARG A 34 3.37 -14.33 -2.58
CA ARG A 34 2.90 -15.71 -2.78
C ARG A 34 3.45 -16.34 -4.07
N GLN A 35 3.89 -15.51 -5.02
CA GLN A 35 4.47 -15.93 -6.28
C GLN A 35 5.55 -14.93 -6.71
N PRO A 36 6.62 -15.35 -7.38
CA PRO A 36 7.68 -14.48 -7.85
C PRO A 36 7.14 -13.40 -8.80
N ILE A 37 7.72 -12.19 -8.70
CA ILE A 37 7.35 -11.09 -9.62
C ILE A 37 8.23 -11.04 -10.88
N ASN A 38 9.30 -11.83 -10.95
CA ASN A 38 10.25 -11.93 -12.08
C ASN A 38 10.90 -10.57 -12.45
N ILE A 39 11.15 -9.69 -11.47
CA ILE A 39 11.91 -8.46 -11.66
C ILE A 39 13.30 -8.66 -11.06
N LYS A 40 14.34 -8.56 -11.90
CA LYS A 40 15.74 -8.60 -11.45
C LYS A 40 16.22 -7.19 -11.16
N ASN A 41 16.54 -6.91 -9.91
CA ASN A 41 17.15 -5.64 -9.47
C ASN A 41 17.91 -5.90 -8.16
N GLU A 42 19.08 -5.31 -8.01
CA GLU A 42 19.96 -5.49 -6.85
C GLU A 42 19.36 -5.02 -5.52
N LYS A 43 18.46 -4.06 -5.55
CA LYS A 43 17.74 -3.59 -4.37
C LYS A 43 16.72 -4.61 -3.86
N ILE A 44 16.27 -5.57 -4.68
CA ILE A 44 15.17 -6.49 -4.36
C ILE A 44 15.68 -7.71 -3.61
N LYS A 45 15.06 -7.98 -2.46
CA LYS A 45 15.02 -9.29 -1.82
C LYS A 45 13.60 -9.79 -1.84
N GLU A 46 13.35 -10.95 -2.43
CA GLU A 46 12.02 -11.58 -2.47
C GLU A 46 11.98 -12.80 -1.56
N ILE A 47 10.92 -12.91 -0.77
CA ILE A 47 10.58 -14.12 -0.01
C ILE A 47 9.25 -14.67 -0.53
N ILE A 48 9.22 -15.97 -0.79
CA ILE A 48 8.03 -16.64 -1.30
C ILE A 48 7.46 -17.54 -0.20
N PHE A 49 6.20 -17.32 0.13
CA PHE A 49 5.45 -18.14 1.09
C PHE A 49 4.19 -18.68 0.43
N SER A 50 3.92 -19.96 0.58
CA SER A 50 2.73 -20.62 0.00
C SER A 50 1.47 -20.32 0.81
N ASP A 51 1.62 -20.17 2.12
CA ASP A 51 0.54 -19.90 3.08
C ASP A 51 0.90 -18.69 3.96
N LEU A 52 -0.08 -17.86 4.22
CA LEU A 52 0.04 -16.73 5.15
C LEU A 52 0.26 -17.17 6.60
N HIS A 53 -0.15 -18.39 6.94
CA HIS A 53 0.16 -19.00 8.24
C HIS A 53 1.66 -19.25 8.43
N ASP A 54 2.41 -19.38 7.33
CA ASP A 54 3.85 -19.59 7.35
C ASP A 54 4.67 -18.30 7.52
N LEU A 55 4.05 -17.14 7.56
CA LEU A 55 4.75 -15.86 7.67
C LEU A 55 5.67 -15.79 8.91
N ASN A 56 5.29 -16.41 10.02
CA ASN A 56 6.09 -16.43 11.24
C ASN A 56 7.46 -17.12 11.04
N LYS A 57 7.57 -18.04 10.07
CA LYS A 57 8.85 -18.68 9.70
C LYS A 57 9.86 -17.70 9.14
N TYR A 58 9.38 -16.57 8.62
CA TYR A 58 10.19 -15.51 8.00
C TYR A 58 10.38 -14.29 8.91
N GLU A 59 10.05 -14.37 10.20
CA GLU A 59 10.15 -13.26 11.15
C GLU A 59 11.51 -12.54 11.09
N LYS A 60 12.61 -13.30 11.03
CA LYS A 60 13.97 -12.76 10.94
C LYS A 60 14.20 -11.92 9.70
N GLU A 61 13.46 -12.17 8.62
CA GLU A 61 13.58 -11.43 7.36
C GLU A 61 12.99 -10.02 7.44
N PHE A 62 12.14 -9.74 8.42
CA PHE A 62 11.53 -8.44 8.64
C PHE A 62 12.35 -7.50 9.54
N ILE A 63 13.47 -7.99 10.10
CA ILE A 63 14.27 -7.23 11.06
C ILE A 63 15.05 -6.10 10.37
N GLY A 64 14.99 -4.90 10.95
CA GLY A 64 15.83 -3.76 10.58
C GLY A 64 15.37 -3.04 9.31
N TYR A 65 14.11 -3.14 8.92
CA TYR A 65 13.51 -2.31 7.88
C TYR A 65 12.96 -1.01 8.46
N ASP A 66 13.16 0.09 7.72
CA ASP A 66 12.78 1.44 8.13
C ASP A 66 11.31 1.73 7.89
N ALA A 67 10.68 1.02 6.94
CA ALA A 67 9.26 1.19 6.64
C ALA A 67 8.61 -0.06 6.04
N CYS A 68 7.27 -0.10 6.14
CA CYS A 68 6.40 -1.00 5.39
C CYS A 68 5.38 -0.20 4.56
N PHE A 69 5.33 -0.47 3.26
CA PHE A 69 4.32 0.01 2.33
C PHE A 69 3.33 -1.12 2.07
N HIS A 70 2.25 -1.14 2.85
CA HIS A 70 1.26 -2.21 2.80
C HIS A 70 0.22 -1.93 1.71
N CYS A 71 0.34 -2.67 0.60
CA CYS A 71 -0.49 -2.49 -0.60
C CYS A 71 -1.39 -3.73 -0.88
N ILE A 72 -1.55 -4.64 0.09
CA ILE A 72 -2.48 -5.76 -0.06
C ILE A 72 -3.91 -5.22 -0.02
N GLY A 73 -4.71 -5.65 -0.99
CA GLY A 73 -6.12 -5.31 -1.07
C GLY A 73 -6.83 -6.11 -2.15
N ILE A 74 -8.12 -6.27 -1.97
CA ILE A 74 -9.03 -6.89 -2.94
C ILE A 74 -10.24 -5.99 -3.20
N SER A 75 -10.90 -6.22 -4.33
CA SER A 75 -12.22 -5.63 -4.61
C SER A 75 -13.26 -6.26 -3.69
N VAL A 76 -14.19 -5.45 -3.19
CA VAL A 76 -15.36 -5.96 -2.45
C VAL A 76 -16.36 -6.67 -3.39
N VAL A 77 -16.32 -6.37 -4.67
CA VAL A 77 -17.22 -6.95 -5.66
C VAL A 77 -16.93 -8.44 -5.83
N GLY A 78 -17.92 -9.27 -5.50
CA GLY A 78 -17.81 -10.72 -5.57
C GLY A 78 -17.10 -11.41 -4.41
N ALA A 79 -16.64 -10.65 -3.41
CA ALA A 79 -16.00 -11.20 -2.20
C ALA A 79 -17.05 -11.44 -1.09
N SER A 80 -16.98 -12.60 -0.41
CA SER A 80 -17.74 -12.79 0.83
C SER A 80 -17.20 -11.87 1.92
N LYS A 81 -17.99 -11.60 2.95
CA LYS A 81 -17.59 -10.78 4.10
C LYS A 81 -16.38 -11.41 4.83
N GLU A 82 -16.40 -12.71 4.99
CA GLU A 82 -15.38 -13.50 5.69
C GLU A 82 -14.06 -13.41 4.94
N TYR A 83 -14.07 -13.69 3.63
CA TYR A 83 -12.87 -13.59 2.79
C TYR A 83 -12.35 -12.15 2.70
N TYR A 84 -13.25 -11.16 2.62
CA TYR A 84 -12.85 -9.76 2.61
C TYR A 84 -12.17 -9.36 3.93
N LYS A 85 -12.74 -9.80 5.07
CA LYS A 85 -12.17 -9.58 6.41
C LYS A 85 -10.80 -10.25 6.52
N GLU A 86 -10.68 -11.50 6.12
CA GLU A 86 -9.42 -12.23 6.14
C GLU A 86 -8.31 -11.47 5.41
N VAL A 87 -8.58 -11.05 4.14
CA VAL A 87 -7.56 -10.39 3.32
C VAL A 87 -7.24 -8.98 3.83
N ILE A 88 -8.26 -8.20 4.22
CA ILE A 88 -8.07 -6.77 4.56
C ILE A 88 -7.68 -6.56 6.02
N TYR A 89 -8.17 -7.38 6.93
CA TYR A 89 -7.89 -7.22 8.36
C TYR A 89 -6.90 -8.26 8.87
N ASP A 90 -7.22 -9.55 8.80
CA ASP A 90 -6.44 -10.58 9.50
C ASP A 90 -5.02 -10.72 8.92
N ILE A 91 -4.86 -10.62 7.60
CA ILE A 91 -3.55 -10.58 6.93
C ILE A 91 -2.79 -9.30 7.28
N THR A 92 -3.47 -8.15 7.26
CA THR A 92 -2.85 -6.86 7.64
C THR A 92 -2.34 -6.91 9.07
N GLU A 93 -3.13 -7.40 10.02
CA GLU A 93 -2.75 -7.56 11.42
C GLU A 93 -1.44 -8.35 11.56
N ARG A 94 -1.31 -9.49 10.87
CA ARG A 94 -0.09 -10.31 10.89
C ARG A 94 1.14 -9.56 10.35
N PHE A 95 0.99 -8.86 9.22
CA PHE A 95 2.11 -8.07 8.69
C PHE A 95 2.50 -6.92 9.62
N VAL A 96 1.52 -6.25 10.22
CA VAL A 96 1.74 -5.18 11.20
C VAL A 96 2.55 -5.72 12.37
N ASP A 97 2.19 -6.89 12.90
CA ASP A 97 2.88 -7.51 14.04
C ASP A 97 4.32 -7.86 13.70
N LEU A 98 4.57 -8.51 12.55
CA LEU A 98 5.91 -8.86 12.09
C LEU A 98 6.80 -7.63 11.88
N VAL A 99 6.27 -6.60 11.22
CA VAL A 99 7.00 -5.36 10.98
C VAL A 99 7.31 -4.66 12.30
N TYR A 100 6.36 -4.60 13.21
CA TYR A 100 6.54 -3.98 14.53
C TYR A 100 7.57 -4.72 15.39
N LEU A 101 7.56 -6.04 15.38
CA LEU A 101 8.57 -6.87 16.05
C LEU A 101 9.95 -6.65 15.43
N GLY A 102 10.01 -6.56 14.11
CA GLY A 102 11.25 -6.34 13.37
C GLY A 102 11.88 -4.96 13.60
N ASN A 103 11.06 -3.92 13.76
CA ASN A 103 11.51 -2.56 14.06
C ASN A 103 10.35 -1.67 14.54
N LYS A 104 10.25 -1.41 15.82
CA LYS A 104 9.24 -0.51 16.43
C LYS A 104 9.36 0.95 15.94
N ASN A 105 10.57 1.36 15.55
CA ASN A 105 10.86 2.70 15.06
C ASN A 105 10.64 2.85 13.53
N SER A 106 9.98 1.90 12.89
CA SER A 106 9.64 1.98 11.48
C SER A 106 8.41 2.84 11.21
N VAL A 107 8.24 3.23 9.93
CA VAL A 107 7.03 3.91 9.42
C VAL A 107 6.12 2.89 8.75
N PHE A 108 4.83 2.91 9.06
CA PHE A 108 3.87 2.00 8.43
C PHE A 108 2.86 2.76 7.55
N ASN A 109 2.90 2.53 6.24
CA ASN A 109 1.99 3.12 5.27
C ASN A 109 1.00 2.08 4.76
N PHE A 110 -0.29 2.36 4.84
CA PHE A 110 -1.35 1.45 4.42
C PHE A 110 -2.24 2.07 3.34
N ILE A 111 -2.40 1.38 2.20
CA ILE A 111 -3.35 1.76 1.17
C ILE A 111 -4.74 1.28 1.55
N THR A 112 -5.63 2.24 1.73
CA THR A 112 -7.06 1.98 1.94
C THR A 112 -7.89 2.62 0.84
N GLY A 113 -9.06 3.15 1.13
CA GLY A 113 -9.91 3.77 0.13
C GLY A 113 -10.69 4.94 0.71
N GLU A 114 -11.04 5.86 -0.16
CA GLU A 114 -12.01 6.91 0.19
C GLU A 114 -13.31 6.27 0.66
N GLY A 115 -13.92 6.81 1.70
CA GLY A 115 -15.09 6.22 2.35
C GLY A 115 -14.79 5.16 3.42
N THR A 116 -13.52 4.89 3.76
CA THR A 116 -13.15 4.06 4.92
C THR A 116 -13.72 4.63 6.20
N ASP A 117 -14.36 3.80 7.01
CA ASP A 117 -15.08 4.18 8.23
C ASP A 117 -14.25 3.92 9.49
N SER A 118 -13.57 4.97 10.00
CA SER A 118 -12.79 4.90 11.23
C SER A 118 -13.65 4.65 12.49
N SER A 119 -14.97 4.86 12.44
CA SER A 119 -15.85 4.58 13.58
C SER A 119 -16.11 3.09 13.76
N GLU A 120 -15.91 2.28 12.71
CA GLU A 120 -16.20 0.84 12.61
C GLU A 120 -17.70 0.50 12.79
N LYS A 121 -18.58 1.50 12.81
CA LYS A 121 -20.00 1.36 13.14
C LYS A 121 -20.96 1.69 11.98
N GLY A 122 -20.44 2.25 10.89
CA GLY A 122 -21.24 2.64 9.72
C GLY A 122 -21.91 1.45 9.02
N PRO A 123 -22.86 1.69 8.12
CA PRO A 123 -23.64 0.62 7.48
C PRO A 123 -22.86 -0.20 6.46
N ILE A 124 -21.76 0.33 5.92
CA ILE A 124 -21.02 -0.28 4.80
C ILE A 124 -19.94 -1.24 5.33
N MET A 125 -20.09 -2.52 5.04
CA MET A 125 -19.23 -3.60 5.54
C MET A 125 -17.75 -3.40 5.23
N TRP A 126 -17.41 -3.15 3.96
CA TRP A 126 -16.01 -2.99 3.56
C TRP A 126 -15.33 -1.77 4.21
N ALA A 127 -16.10 -0.70 4.42
CA ALA A 127 -15.61 0.53 5.03
C ALA A 127 -15.23 0.30 6.50
N ARG A 128 -16.08 -0.45 7.25
CA ARG A 128 -15.79 -0.83 8.65
C ARG A 128 -14.56 -1.72 8.76
N ILE A 129 -14.44 -2.73 7.89
CA ILE A 129 -13.29 -3.66 7.93
C ILE A 129 -11.98 -2.91 7.65
N LYS A 130 -11.98 -1.99 6.66
CA LYS A 130 -10.82 -1.13 6.41
C LYS A 130 -10.55 -0.19 7.59
N GLY A 131 -11.59 0.40 8.17
CA GLY A 131 -11.46 1.26 9.35
C GLY A 131 -10.82 0.52 10.53
N LYS A 132 -11.26 -0.72 10.79
CA LYS A 132 -10.68 -1.57 11.81
C LYS A 132 -9.18 -1.83 11.58
N ALA A 133 -8.78 -2.12 10.34
CA ALA A 133 -7.37 -2.30 9.99
C ALA A 133 -6.55 -1.02 10.17
N GLU A 134 -7.09 0.15 9.74
CA GLU A 134 -6.45 1.44 9.97
C GLU A 134 -6.26 1.73 11.47
N ASN A 135 -7.30 1.53 12.28
CA ASN A 135 -7.24 1.77 13.71
C ASN A 135 -6.23 0.83 14.41
N TYR A 136 -6.15 -0.43 13.99
CA TYR A 136 -5.14 -1.35 14.49
C TYR A 136 -3.71 -0.83 14.26
N ILE A 137 -3.42 -0.36 13.03
CA ILE A 137 -2.11 0.19 12.67
C ILE A 137 -1.81 1.47 13.46
N LEU A 138 -2.78 2.40 13.51
CA LEU A 138 -2.62 3.70 14.18
C LEU A 138 -2.34 3.55 15.68
N ASN A 139 -2.90 2.51 16.31
CA ASN A 139 -2.73 2.22 17.75
C ASN A 139 -1.56 1.28 18.06
N LYS A 140 -0.83 0.77 17.04
CA LYS A 140 0.25 -0.21 17.24
C LYS A 140 1.48 0.38 17.93
N GLY A 141 1.75 1.65 17.72
CA GLY A 141 2.89 2.35 18.33
C GLY A 141 4.14 2.39 17.46
N PHE A 142 4.02 2.35 16.13
CA PHE A 142 5.11 2.66 15.20
C PHE A 142 5.63 4.09 15.42
N LYS A 143 6.86 4.39 14.97
CA LYS A 143 7.38 5.75 14.93
C LYS A 143 6.40 6.70 14.24
N ASP A 144 5.82 6.24 13.14
CA ASP A 144 4.76 6.94 12.43
C ASP A 144 3.91 5.97 11.59
N SER A 145 2.65 6.35 11.29
CA SER A 145 1.74 5.55 10.49
C SER A 145 0.85 6.44 9.65
N TYR A 146 0.69 6.10 8.36
CA TYR A 146 -0.13 6.88 7.43
C TYR A 146 -1.11 5.99 6.66
N MET A 147 -2.38 6.39 6.68
CA MET A 147 -3.48 5.72 5.99
C MET A 147 -3.77 6.46 4.70
N PHE A 148 -3.40 5.87 3.58
CA PHE A 148 -3.58 6.42 2.24
C PHE A 148 -4.98 6.07 1.74
N ARG A 149 -5.98 6.89 2.05
CA ARG A 149 -7.37 6.74 1.57
C ARG A 149 -7.47 7.23 0.14
N ALA A 150 -6.97 6.41 -0.78
CA ALA A 150 -6.98 6.75 -2.18
C ALA A 150 -8.39 6.53 -2.79
N GLY A 151 -8.89 7.55 -3.50
CA GLY A 151 -10.08 7.46 -4.33
C GLY A 151 -9.73 6.90 -5.72
N ILE A 152 -9.84 7.73 -6.76
CA ILE A 152 -9.48 7.34 -8.13
C ILE A 152 -7.96 7.32 -8.28
N ILE A 153 -7.42 6.18 -8.76
CA ILE A 153 -5.98 5.98 -9.01
C ILE A 153 -5.78 5.67 -10.49
N ILE A 154 -5.03 6.49 -11.20
CA ILE A 154 -4.64 6.24 -12.58
C ILE A 154 -3.36 5.39 -12.59
N PRO A 155 -3.36 4.21 -13.25
CA PRO A 155 -2.13 3.43 -13.43
C PRO A 155 -1.21 4.10 -14.43
N GLU A 156 0.09 4.12 -14.13
CA GLU A 156 1.14 4.69 -14.99
C GLU A 156 2.21 3.65 -15.32
N LYS A 157 3.17 4.02 -16.19
CA LYS A 157 4.33 3.17 -16.53
C LYS A 157 3.96 1.74 -16.98
N GLY A 158 2.85 1.60 -17.74
CA GLY A 158 2.39 0.30 -18.27
C GLY A 158 1.73 -0.63 -17.25
N ILE A 159 1.51 -0.17 -16.03
CA ILE A 159 0.83 -0.94 -14.99
C ILE A 159 -0.62 -1.20 -15.38
N LYS A 160 -1.08 -2.43 -15.15
CA LYS A 160 -2.47 -2.85 -15.38
C LYS A 160 -3.12 -3.27 -14.07
N SER A 161 -4.45 -3.06 -13.95
CA SER A 161 -5.24 -3.63 -12.86
C SER A 161 -5.37 -5.15 -13.03
N ARG A 162 -5.51 -5.89 -11.93
CA ARG A 162 -5.87 -7.31 -11.98
C ARG A 162 -7.33 -7.52 -12.44
N THR A 163 -8.20 -6.54 -12.23
CA THR A 163 -9.60 -6.60 -12.61
C THR A 163 -9.75 -6.15 -14.06
N LYS A 164 -10.14 -7.07 -14.96
CA LYS A 164 -10.24 -6.82 -16.42
C LYS A 164 -11.15 -5.64 -16.77
N ILE A 165 -12.28 -5.49 -16.07
CA ILE A 165 -13.22 -4.39 -16.30
C ILE A 165 -12.57 -3.02 -16.04
N TYR A 166 -11.72 -2.89 -15.01
CA TYR A 166 -11.00 -1.64 -14.76
C TYR A 166 -9.98 -1.33 -15.85
N ASN A 167 -9.32 -2.36 -16.41
CA ASN A 167 -8.40 -2.14 -17.54
C ASN A 167 -9.12 -1.61 -18.77
N PHE A 168 -10.34 -2.06 -19.03
CA PHE A 168 -11.17 -1.54 -20.13
C PHE A 168 -11.50 -0.06 -19.91
N PHE A 169 -11.98 0.31 -18.71
CA PHE A 169 -12.24 1.71 -18.38
C PHE A 169 -10.97 2.57 -18.45
N TYR A 170 -9.83 2.09 -17.96
CA TYR A 170 -8.56 2.79 -18.07
C TYR A 170 -8.14 3.00 -19.52
N LEU A 171 -8.37 2.03 -20.40
CA LEU A 171 -8.07 2.17 -21.82
C LEU A 171 -8.93 3.26 -22.48
N LEU A 172 -10.25 3.25 -22.21
CA LEU A 172 -11.19 4.24 -22.74
C LEU A 172 -10.87 5.66 -22.24
N MET A 173 -10.48 5.80 -20.97
CA MET A 173 -10.15 7.09 -20.36
C MET A 173 -8.73 7.59 -20.67
N ARG A 174 -7.90 6.77 -21.34
CA ARG A 174 -6.50 7.08 -21.60
C ARG A 174 -6.25 8.43 -22.31
N PRO A 175 -7.04 8.84 -23.33
CA PRO A 175 -6.88 10.15 -23.96
C PRO A 175 -7.10 11.32 -23.00
N LEU A 176 -7.91 11.13 -21.95
CA LEU A 176 -8.25 12.16 -20.95
C LEU A 176 -7.24 12.21 -19.78
N TYR A 177 -6.28 11.30 -19.70
CA TYR A 177 -5.33 11.25 -18.59
C TYR A 177 -4.57 12.55 -18.35
N PRO A 178 -4.10 13.31 -19.36
CA PRO A 178 -3.43 14.59 -19.13
C PRO A 178 -4.29 15.56 -18.32
N LEU A 179 -5.59 15.64 -18.64
CA LEU A 179 -6.55 16.47 -17.91
C LEU A 179 -6.88 15.89 -16.53
N LEU A 180 -7.17 14.59 -16.45
CA LEU A 180 -7.56 13.93 -15.21
C LEU A 180 -6.47 14.00 -14.12
N ARG A 181 -5.19 13.97 -14.51
CA ARG A 181 -4.05 14.06 -13.58
C ARG A 181 -3.92 15.42 -12.89
N THR A 182 -4.57 16.45 -13.40
CA THR A 182 -4.58 17.79 -12.78
C THR A 182 -5.61 17.91 -11.68
N LEU A 183 -6.60 17.01 -11.65
CA LEU A 183 -7.69 17.05 -10.69
C LEU A 183 -7.23 16.61 -9.28
N PRO A 184 -7.55 17.37 -8.24
CA PRO A 184 -7.03 17.11 -6.89
C PRO A 184 -7.55 15.84 -6.24
N PHE A 185 -8.70 15.33 -6.68
CA PHE A 185 -9.33 14.09 -6.20
C PHE A 185 -8.88 12.84 -6.98
N ILE A 186 -7.99 13.00 -7.97
CA ILE A 186 -7.38 11.91 -8.72
C ILE A 186 -5.89 11.85 -8.38
N THR A 187 -5.39 10.65 -8.09
CA THR A 187 -3.97 10.39 -7.92
C THR A 187 -3.47 9.39 -8.96
N THR A 188 -2.17 9.11 -8.95
CA THR A 188 -1.56 8.12 -9.85
C THR A 188 -0.75 7.11 -9.05
N THR A 189 -0.44 5.96 -9.65
CA THR A 189 0.44 4.97 -9.02
C THR A 189 1.84 5.51 -8.73
N THR A 190 2.32 6.44 -9.56
CA THR A 190 3.59 7.16 -9.35
C THR A 190 3.50 8.07 -8.11
N LYS A 191 2.50 8.96 -8.07
CA LYS A 191 2.32 9.89 -6.94
C LYS A 191 2.13 9.16 -5.61
N LEU A 192 1.46 8.00 -5.62
CA LEU A 192 1.32 7.17 -4.42
C LEU A 192 2.69 6.67 -3.93
N GLY A 193 3.51 6.15 -4.84
CA GLY A 193 4.86 5.70 -4.50
C GLY A 193 5.72 6.82 -3.93
N ASP A 194 5.77 7.98 -4.63
CA ASP A 194 6.53 9.15 -4.19
C ASP A 194 6.05 9.65 -2.81
N ALA A 195 4.74 9.73 -2.61
CA ALA A 195 4.18 10.16 -1.34
C ALA A 195 4.51 9.19 -0.19
N MET A 196 4.46 7.87 -0.43
CA MET A 196 4.87 6.88 0.57
C MET A 196 6.34 7.01 0.93
N ILE A 197 7.22 7.16 -0.06
CA ILE A 197 8.66 7.38 0.17
C ILE A 197 8.87 8.66 0.98
N ASN A 198 8.22 9.76 0.64
CA ASN A 198 8.39 11.05 1.30
C ASN A 198 7.93 11.07 2.76
N THR A 199 7.04 10.14 3.18
CA THR A 199 6.68 9.97 4.60
C THR A 199 7.82 9.42 5.46
N LEU A 200 8.85 8.82 4.88
CA LEU A 200 10.02 8.34 5.63
C LEU A 200 10.94 9.48 6.06
N PHE A 201 10.95 10.55 5.29
CA PHE A 201 11.88 11.68 5.46
C PHE A 201 11.23 12.89 6.14
N ARG A 202 9.90 12.91 6.22
CA ARG A 202 9.16 14.03 6.82
C ARG A 202 7.92 13.54 7.54
N THR A 203 7.75 13.98 8.79
CA THR A 203 6.55 13.72 9.60
C THR A 203 5.42 14.66 9.24
N TYR A 204 4.22 14.11 9.05
CA TYR A 204 2.99 14.87 8.78
C TYR A 204 2.02 14.76 9.95
N LYS A 205 1.38 15.89 10.29
CA LYS A 205 0.40 15.95 11.38
C LYS A 205 -0.84 15.09 11.09
N LYS A 206 -1.33 15.14 9.85
CA LYS A 206 -2.47 14.33 9.43
C LYS A 206 -2.01 12.91 9.09
N LYS A 207 -2.59 11.91 9.73
CA LYS A 207 -2.26 10.48 9.52
C LYS A 207 -3.15 9.82 8.47
N ILE A 208 -4.33 10.38 8.22
CA ILE A 208 -5.25 9.95 7.17
C ILE A 208 -5.09 10.89 5.98
N LEU A 209 -4.65 10.35 4.84
CA LEU A 209 -4.26 11.07 3.64
C LEU A 209 -5.24 10.75 2.49
N ASN A 210 -6.02 11.73 2.08
CA ASN A 210 -6.84 11.65 0.86
C ASN A 210 -6.00 11.98 -0.38
N ASN A 211 -6.59 11.86 -1.58
CA ASN A 211 -5.87 12.11 -2.83
C ASN A 211 -5.24 13.51 -2.91
N PHE A 212 -5.89 14.54 -2.36
CA PHE A 212 -5.33 15.90 -2.32
C PHE A 212 -4.01 15.94 -1.53
N LEU A 213 -3.99 15.36 -0.33
CA LEU A 213 -2.78 15.30 0.51
C LEU A 213 -1.71 14.39 -0.10
N ILE A 214 -2.10 13.24 -0.66
CA ILE A 214 -1.19 12.34 -1.37
C ILE A 214 -0.49 13.09 -2.51
N ASN A 215 -1.25 13.80 -3.36
CA ASN A 215 -0.71 14.59 -4.47
C ASN A 215 0.18 15.75 -4.00
N LYS A 216 -0.10 16.33 -2.81
CA LYS A 216 0.74 17.38 -2.22
C LYS A 216 2.05 16.80 -1.70
N ILE A 217 2.00 15.67 -0.99
CA ILE A 217 3.17 15.01 -0.42
C ILE A 217 4.08 14.46 -1.52
N SER A 218 3.52 13.95 -2.63
CA SER A 218 4.31 13.40 -3.74
C SER A 218 5.22 14.41 -4.45
N LYS A 219 4.93 15.71 -4.33
CA LYS A 219 5.70 16.80 -4.97
C LYS A 219 6.88 17.29 -4.13
N ILE A 220 7.07 16.75 -2.95
CA ILE A 220 8.13 17.18 -2.04
C ILE A 220 9.39 16.39 -2.43
N THR A 221 10.36 17.07 -3.01
CA THR A 221 11.71 16.58 -3.32
C THR A 221 12.63 16.74 -2.11
#